data_6e30e6e9eec2ec83fc2d954581d4e452
#
_entry.id   6e30e6e9eec2ec83fc2d954581d4e452
#
_cell.length_a   1.000
_cell.length_b   1.000
_cell.length_c   1.000
_cell.angle_alpha   90.00
_cell.angle_beta   90.00
_cell.angle_gamma   90.00
#
_symmetry.space_group_name_H-M   'P 1'
#
loop_
_entity.id
_entity.type
_entity.pdbx_description
1 polymer ?
#
loop_
_entity_poly.entity_id
_entity_poly.type
_entity_poly.pdbx_seq_one_letter_code
_entity_poly.pdbx_strand_id
1 'polypeptide(L)'
;QNFFFILSFLSLIFSFWVTFKILDIRVKKLSFLIYILLALVSFPTRFTFGMGQNNFIVLPLILLSYYFFQNDKKELSGMFLGLAISFKTIFAFFLLFYLLKREWKIFAYSLLTILLSVLLTGGLFGWSLYSFYLSEVIPPLLNLEGREIYYNQGIFGFISRIVLDIGLRRIFGFVLSTLVGLTTIILSLKKRNTIYQFSLFFISLLLIDSLSWQHHFVWLIFPFVFLSQTFLNRRERALLVLLTFSYLLVSWNFKVIPDVRFASFMVLSHVFIGTILLFILNIKLFFKKDI
;
A
#
# COMPACT_ATOMS: atom_id res chain seq x y z
N GLN A 1 -11.15 -19.22 -13.18
CA GLN A 1 -10.29 -18.10 -13.57
C GLN A 1 -11.12 -16.84 -13.88
N ASN A 2 -12.15 -16.95 -14.72
CA ASN A 2 -13.03 -15.82 -15.10
C ASN A 2 -13.75 -15.19 -13.91
N PHE A 3 -14.26 -15.99 -12.97
CA PHE A 3 -14.94 -15.48 -11.76
C PHE A 3 -13.99 -14.60 -10.91
N PHE A 4 -12.75 -15.06 -10.69
CA PHE A 4 -11.78 -14.28 -9.92
C PHE A 4 -11.40 -12.97 -10.61
N PHE A 5 -11.28 -12.97 -11.93
CA PHE A 5 -11.03 -11.74 -12.71
C PHE A 5 -12.18 -10.74 -12.56
N ILE A 6 -13.42 -11.20 -12.72
CA ILE A 6 -14.64 -10.35 -12.56
C ILE A 6 -14.69 -9.79 -11.14
N LEU A 7 -14.49 -10.63 -10.13
CA LEU A 7 -14.49 -10.21 -8.73
C LEU A 7 -13.41 -9.15 -8.47
N SER A 8 -12.19 -9.35 -8.98
CA SER A 8 -11.08 -8.40 -8.86
C SER A 8 -11.39 -7.07 -9.56
N PHE A 9 -12.00 -7.10 -10.74
CA PHE A 9 -12.41 -5.91 -11.47
C PHE A 9 -13.50 -5.12 -10.75
N LEU A 10 -14.53 -5.80 -10.27
CA LEU A 10 -15.60 -5.18 -9.48
C LEU A 10 -15.05 -4.59 -8.17
N SER A 11 -14.12 -5.29 -7.52
CA SER A 11 -13.44 -4.81 -6.31
C SER A 11 -12.60 -3.57 -6.57
N LEU A 12 -11.95 -3.45 -7.73
CA LEU A 12 -11.24 -2.22 -8.14
C LEU A 12 -12.22 -1.04 -8.27
N ILE A 13 -13.34 -1.22 -8.99
CA ILE A 13 -14.37 -0.19 -9.12
C ILE A 13 -14.92 0.22 -7.75
N PHE A 14 -15.22 -0.77 -6.91
CA PHE A 14 -15.72 -0.54 -5.56
C PHE A 14 -14.70 0.20 -4.68
N SER A 15 -13.40 -0.08 -4.83
CA SER A 15 -12.33 0.64 -4.14
C SER A 15 -12.31 2.13 -4.48
N PHE A 16 -12.54 2.48 -5.75
CA PHE A 16 -12.69 3.88 -6.15
C PHE A 16 -13.93 4.52 -5.53
N TRP A 17 -15.04 3.81 -5.54
CA TRP A 17 -16.28 4.32 -4.92
C TRP A 17 -16.09 4.59 -3.42
N VAL A 18 -15.49 3.65 -2.68
CA VAL A 18 -15.17 3.84 -1.24
C VAL A 18 -14.19 5.01 -1.05
N THR A 19 -13.14 5.10 -1.89
CA THR A 19 -12.18 6.21 -1.84
C THR A 19 -12.89 7.57 -1.98
N PHE A 20 -13.81 7.70 -2.94
CA PHE A 20 -14.57 8.93 -3.14
C PHE A 20 -15.48 9.24 -1.94
N LYS A 21 -16.08 8.21 -1.30
CA LYS A 21 -16.86 8.37 -0.07
C LYS A 21 -15.98 8.84 1.10
N ILE A 22 -14.80 8.27 1.28
CA ILE A 22 -13.84 8.69 2.31
C ILE A 22 -13.44 10.16 2.13
N LEU A 23 -13.23 10.59 0.90
CA LEU A 23 -12.77 11.93 0.56
C LEU A 23 -13.88 12.96 0.43
N ASP A 24 -15.13 12.57 0.62
CA ASP A 24 -16.34 13.40 0.40
C ASP A 24 -16.35 14.08 -0.98
N ILE A 25 -15.88 13.37 -1.99
CA ILE A 25 -15.85 13.86 -3.36
C ILE A 25 -17.17 13.53 -4.04
N ARG A 26 -17.88 14.54 -4.56
CA ARG A 26 -19.02 14.30 -5.43
C ARG A 26 -18.57 13.54 -6.67
N VAL A 27 -19.11 12.33 -6.85
CA VAL A 27 -18.78 11.45 -7.96
C VAL A 27 -19.28 12.08 -9.27
N LYS A 28 -18.45 12.91 -9.91
CA LYS A 28 -18.68 13.31 -11.29
C LYS A 28 -18.30 12.11 -12.18
N LYS A 29 -19.21 11.65 -13.02
CA LYS A 29 -19.00 10.47 -13.90
C LYS A 29 -17.66 10.53 -14.65
N LEU A 30 -17.31 11.69 -15.20
CA LEU A 30 -16.07 11.88 -15.95
C LEU A 30 -14.81 11.72 -15.07
N SER A 31 -14.77 12.35 -13.89
CA SER A 31 -13.62 12.23 -12.98
C SER A 31 -13.44 10.79 -12.50
N PHE A 32 -14.53 10.11 -12.16
CA PHE A 32 -14.50 8.71 -11.74
C PHE A 32 -13.94 7.82 -12.86
N LEU A 33 -14.42 8.01 -14.09
CA LEU A 33 -13.95 7.27 -15.26
C LEU A 33 -12.46 7.52 -15.53
N ILE A 34 -11.99 8.77 -15.44
CA ILE A 34 -10.57 9.12 -15.63
C ILE A 34 -9.69 8.35 -14.62
N TYR A 35 -10.05 8.32 -13.33
CA TYR A 35 -9.25 7.59 -12.34
C TYR A 35 -9.23 6.09 -12.59
N ILE A 36 -10.37 5.50 -13.00
CA ILE A 36 -10.41 4.08 -13.38
C ILE A 36 -9.51 3.81 -14.59
N LEU A 37 -9.59 4.64 -15.63
CA LEU A 37 -8.75 4.49 -16.82
C LEU A 37 -7.26 4.62 -16.48
N LEU A 38 -6.88 5.61 -15.69
CA LEU A 38 -5.50 5.74 -15.20
C LEU A 38 -5.07 4.49 -14.44
N ALA A 39 -5.90 3.96 -13.54
CA ALA A 39 -5.56 2.73 -12.84
C ALA A 39 -5.40 1.54 -13.79
N LEU A 40 -6.30 1.37 -14.77
CA LEU A 40 -6.26 0.25 -15.71
C LEU A 40 -5.03 0.26 -16.62
N VAL A 41 -4.55 1.44 -17.04
CA VAL A 41 -3.33 1.54 -17.86
C VAL A 41 -2.06 1.36 -17.05
N SER A 42 -2.10 1.46 -15.72
CA SER A 42 -0.94 1.30 -14.86
C SER A 42 -0.40 -0.13 -14.87
N PHE A 43 0.92 -0.29 -14.89
CA PHE A 43 1.56 -1.61 -14.86
C PHE A 43 1.23 -2.41 -13.58
N PRO A 44 1.22 -1.84 -12.36
CA PRO A 44 0.81 -2.56 -11.15
C PRO A 44 -0.57 -3.20 -11.27
N THR A 45 -1.54 -2.53 -11.89
CA THR A 45 -2.88 -3.08 -12.13
C THR A 45 -2.84 -4.25 -13.09
N ARG A 46 -2.20 -4.07 -14.26
CA ARG A 46 -2.07 -5.14 -15.25
C ARG A 46 -1.31 -6.34 -14.70
N PHE A 47 -0.28 -6.09 -13.90
CA PHE A 47 0.50 -7.12 -13.25
C PHE A 47 -0.30 -7.86 -12.16
N THR A 48 -1.13 -7.14 -11.37
CA THR A 48 -2.07 -7.76 -10.41
C THR A 48 -3.04 -8.72 -11.12
N PHE A 49 -3.65 -8.29 -12.22
CA PHE A 49 -4.55 -9.16 -13.01
C PHE A 49 -3.79 -10.35 -13.64
N GLY A 50 -2.64 -10.08 -14.25
CA GLY A 50 -1.84 -11.12 -14.92
C GLY A 50 -1.33 -12.19 -13.98
N MET A 51 -1.02 -11.85 -12.73
CA MET A 51 -0.55 -12.78 -11.70
C MET A 51 -1.70 -13.42 -10.91
N GLY A 52 -2.97 -13.05 -11.16
CA GLY A 52 -4.11 -13.55 -10.39
C GLY A 52 -4.02 -13.19 -8.89
N GLN A 53 -3.48 -12.01 -8.56
CA GLN A 53 -3.27 -11.60 -7.17
C GLN A 53 -4.54 -10.98 -6.56
N ASN A 54 -4.77 -11.24 -5.27
CA ASN A 54 -5.95 -10.77 -4.52
C ASN A 54 -5.88 -9.30 -4.08
N ASN A 55 -4.94 -8.50 -4.59
CA ASN A 55 -4.70 -7.11 -4.18
C ASN A 55 -5.94 -6.23 -4.29
N PHE A 56 -6.76 -6.43 -5.34
CA PHE A 56 -7.98 -5.66 -5.52
C PHE A 56 -9.11 -6.11 -4.58
N ILE A 57 -9.09 -7.37 -4.11
CA ILE A 57 -10.06 -7.85 -3.10
C ILE A 57 -9.71 -7.27 -1.72
N VAL A 58 -8.43 -7.14 -1.42
CA VAL A 58 -7.97 -6.63 -0.12
C VAL A 58 -8.05 -5.10 -0.02
N LEU A 59 -7.84 -4.37 -1.13
CA LEU A 59 -7.89 -2.90 -1.13
C LEU A 59 -9.21 -2.34 -0.57
N PRO A 60 -10.41 -2.75 -1.03
CA PRO A 60 -11.65 -2.23 -0.46
C PRO A 60 -11.83 -2.60 1.01
N LEU A 61 -11.30 -3.72 1.50
CA LEU A 61 -11.40 -4.08 2.91
C LEU A 61 -10.68 -3.06 3.80
N ILE A 62 -9.44 -2.69 3.46
CA ILE A 62 -8.71 -1.68 4.22
C ILE A 62 -9.33 -0.28 4.08
N LEU A 63 -9.88 0.07 2.91
CA LEU A 63 -10.59 1.32 2.70
C LEU A 63 -11.91 1.36 3.50
N LEU A 64 -12.67 0.26 3.56
CA LEU A 64 -13.88 0.15 4.38
C LEU A 64 -13.57 0.24 5.87
N SER A 65 -12.45 -0.34 6.33
CA SER A 65 -11.99 -0.15 7.70
C SER A 65 -11.89 1.33 8.04
N TYR A 66 -11.22 2.12 7.19
CA TYR A 66 -11.08 3.56 7.42
C TYR A 66 -12.41 4.32 7.24
N TYR A 67 -13.23 3.98 6.27
CA TYR A 67 -14.56 4.56 6.07
C TYR A 67 -15.45 4.39 7.30
N PHE A 68 -15.49 3.17 7.88
CA PHE A 68 -16.26 2.91 9.09
C PHE A 68 -15.67 3.60 10.33
N PHE A 69 -14.35 3.74 10.41
CA PHE A 69 -13.70 4.56 11.43
C PHE A 69 -14.16 6.03 11.37
N GLN A 70 -14.19 6.63 10.18
CA GLN A 70 -14.68 8.01 10.00
C GLN A 70 -16.16 8.18 10.39
N ASN A 71 -16.95 7.13 10.29
CA ASN A 71 -18.39 7.11 10.62
C ASN A 71 -18.67 6.54 12.03
N ASP A 72 -17.66 6.48 12.90
CA ASP A 72 -17.73 5.99 14.29
C ASP A 72 -18.28 4.56 14.47
N LYS A 73 -18.23 3.73 13.41
CA LYS A 73 -18.62 2.32 13.41
C LYS A 73 -17.41 1.44 13.68
N LYS A 74 -16.93 1.48 14.93
CA LYS A 74 -15.63 0.93 15.33
C LYS A 74 -15.54 -0.59 15.19
N GLU A 75 -16.64 -1.32 15.45
CA GLU A 75 -16.72 -2.77 15.29
C GLU A 75 -16.51 -3.18 13.83
N LEU A 76 -17.25 -2.54 12.92
CA LEU A 76 -17.11 -2.79 11.48
C LEU A 76 -15.72 -2.40 10.98
N SER A 77 -15.19 -1.27 11.45
CA SER A 77 -13.82 -0.85 11.13
C SER A 77 -12.82 -1.94 11.49
N GLY A 78 -12.88 -2.46 12.72
CA GLY A 78 -12.00 -3.54 13.18
C GLY A 78 -12.20 -4.84 12.40
N MET A 79 -13.45 -5.24 12.14
CA MET A 79 -13.76 -6.43 11.35
C MET A 79 -13.14 -6.35 9.95
N PHE A 80 -13.32 -5.24 9.24
CA PHE A 80 -12.76 -5.09 7.88
C PHE A 80 -11.23 -5.03 7.88
N LEU A 81 -10.60 -4.43 8.93
CA LEU A 81 -9.15 -4.48 9.08
C LEU A 81 -8.67 -5.92 9.33
N GLY A 82 -9.32 -6.65 10.24
CA GLY A 82 -8.98 -8.05 10.53
C GLY A 82 -9.10 -8.94 9.29
N LEU A 83 -10.15 -8.76 8.47
CA LEU A 83 -10.27 -9.45 7.18
C LEU A 83 -9.14 -9.09 6.23
N ALA A 84 -8.79 -7.80 6.09
CA ALA A 84 -7.68 -7.38 5.24
C ALA A 84 -6.37 -8.05 5.63
N ILE A 85 -6.08 -8.12 6.95
CA ILE A 85 -4.89 -8.78 7.51
C ILE A 85 -4.92 -10.29 7.26
N SER A 86 -6.08 -10.93 7.41
CA SER A 86 -6.24 -12.37 7.17
C SER A 86 -5.98 -12.75 5.71
N PHE A 87 -6.30 -11.87 4.75
CA PHE A 87 -5.96 -12.06 3.34
C PHE A 87 -4.49 -11.71 3.03
N LYS A 88 -3.94 -10.66 3.65
CA LYS A 88 -2.56 -10.23 3.49
C LYS A 88 -2.01 -9.64 4.78
N THR A 89 -1.14 -10.38 5.43
CA THR A 89 -0.56 -10.06 6.75
C THR A 89 0.17 -8.72 6.78
N ILE A 90 0.68 -8.23 5.66
CA ILE A 90 1.33 -6.92 5.54
C ILE A 90 0.43 -5.76 6.04
N PHE A 91 -0.90 -5.88 5.91
CA PHE A 91 -1.84 -4.88 6.42
C PHE A 91 -1.92 -4.82 7.95
N ALA A 92 -1.24 -5.73 8.70
CA ALA A 92 -1.07 -5.60 10.14
C ALA A 92 -0.38 -4.28 10.53
N PHE A 93 0.35 -3.65 9.63
CA PHE A 93 0.91 -2.31 9.81
C PHE A 93 -0.17 -1.26 10.15
N PHE A 94 -1.40 -1.42 9.66
CA PHE A 94 -2.51 -0.52 9.99
C PHE A 94 -3.09 -0.72 11.39
N LEU A 95 -2.78 -1.83 12.10
CA LEU A 95 -3.06 -1.92 13.53
C LEU A 95 -2.34 -0.81 14.31
N LEU A 96 -1.10 -0.51 13.90
CA LEU A 96 -0.34 0.59 14.50
C LEU A 96 -1.04 1.95 14.26
N PHE A 97 -1.62 2.19 13.08
CA PHE A 97 -2.40 3.41 12.82
C PHE A 97 -3.51 3.60 13.85
N TYR A 98 -4.33 2.57 14.10
CA TYR A 98 -5.43 2.65 15.04
C TYR A 98 -4.96 2.71 16.51
N LEU A 99 -3.86 2.04 16.85
CA LEU A 99 -3.22 2.17 18.17
C LEU A 99 -2.76 3.60 18.44
N LEU A 100 -2.10 4.24 17.49
CA LEU A 100 -1.66 5.64 17.59
C LEU A 100 -2.84 6.62 17.72
N LYS A 101 -4.03 6.24 17.21
CA LYS A 101 -5.29 6.98 17.39
C LYS A 101 -6.03 6.62 18.68
N ARG A 102 -5.49 5.69 19.49
CA ARG A 102 -6.13 5.16 20.72
C ARG A 102 -7.47 4.49 20.46
N GLU A 103 -7.64 3.93 19.26
CA GLU A 103 -8.86 3.24 18.86
C GLU A 103 -8.82 1.76 19.28
N TRP A 104 -8.77 1.52 20.60
CA TRP A 104 -8.64 0.19 21.20
C TRP A 104 -9.74 -0.77 20.78
N LYS A 105 -10.95 -0.25 20.55
CA LYS A 105 -12.08 -1.06 20.11
C LYS A 105 -11.84 -1.62 18.70
N ILE A 106 -11.36 -0.79 17.76
CA ILE A 106 -10.99 -1.22 16.42
C ILE A 106 -9.89 -2.27 16.46
N PHE A 107 -8.86 -2.04 17.28
CA PHE A 107 -7.76 -2.98 17.46
C PHE A 107 -8.26 -4.34 17.98
N ALA A 108 -9.10 -4.35 19.04
CA ALA A 108 -9.65 -5.57 19.60
C ALA A 108 -10.52 -6.36 18.61
N TYR A 109 -11.43 -5.68 17.88
CA TYR A 109 -12.25 -6.34 16.85
C TYR A 109 -11.41 -6.85 15.67
N SER A 110 -10.30 -6.18 15.32
CA SER A 110 -9.38 -6.68 14.30
C SER A 110 -8.73 -7.99 14.76
N LEU A 111 -8.23 -8.06 15.99
CA LEU A 111 -7.63 -9.28 16.54
C LEU A 111 -8.66 -10.40 16.65
N LEU A 112 -9.88 -10.09 17.09
CA LEU A 112 -10.97 -11.06 17.16
C LEU A 112 -11.28 -11.63 15.77
N THR A 113 -11.36 -10.78 14.75
CA THR A 113 -11.65 -11.21 13.38
C THR A 113 -10.51 -12.08 12.82
N ILE A 114 -9.25 -11.73 13.09
CA ILE A 114 -8.09 -12.56 12.72
C ILE A 114 -8.19 -13.92 13.40
N LEU A 115 -8.44 -13.95 14.71
CA LEU A 115 -8.59 -15.20 15.47
C LEU A 115 -9.71 -16.08 14.89
N LEU A 116 -10.89 -15.49 14.67
CA LEU A 116 -12.02 -16.22 14.07
C LEU A 116 -11.70 -16.73 12.66
N SER A 117 -10.99 -15.96 11.83
CA SER A 117 -10.53 -16.39 10.52
C SER A 117 -9.58 -17.58 10.61
N VAL A 118 -8.62 -17.56 11.55
CA VAL A 118 -7.68 -18.66 11.79
C VAL A 118 -8.42 -19.91 12.28
N LEU A 119 -9.33 -19.76 13.26
CA LEU A 119 -10.12 -20.89 13.78
C LEU A 119 -11.00 -21.51 12.70
N LEU A 120 -11.68 -20.69 11.91
CA LEU A 120 -12.53 -21.15 10.81
C LEU A 120 -11.70 -21.90 9.74
N THR A 121 -10.60 -21.31 9.31
CA THR A 121 -9.73 -21.92 8.28
C THR A 121 -9.08 -23.21 8.79
N GLY A 122 -8.56 -23.20 10.02
CA GLY A 122 -7.97 -24.39 10.65
C GLY A 122 -9.00 -25.51 10.87
N GLY A 123 -10.23 -25.16 11.25
CA GLY A 123 -11.32 -26.11 11.42
C GLY A 123 -11.84 -26.71 10.11
N LEU A 124 -11.91 -25.90 9.03
CA LEU A 124 -12.41 -26.35 7.73
C LEU A 124 -11.37 -27.09 6.89
N PHE A 125 -10.12 -26.65 6.90
CA PHE A 125 -9.07 -27.14 6.00
C PHE A 125 -7.93 -27.88 6.72
N GLY A 126 -7.96 -27.92 8.03
CA GLY A 126 -6.97 -28.61 8.87
C GLY A 126 -5.84 -27.69 9.37
N TRP A 127 -5.41 -27.95 10.61
CA TRP A 127 -4.34 -27.21 11.28
C TRP A 127 -2.95 -27.43 10.66
N SER A 128 -2.77 -28.50 9.90
CA SER A 128 -1.54 -28.77 9.15
C SER A 128 -1.15 -27.67 8.18
N LEU A 129 -2.14 -26.90 7.66
CA LEU A 129 -1.87 -25.74 6.82
C LEU A 129 -1.06 -24.66 7.56
N TYR A 130 -1.40 -24.40 8.81
CA TYR A 130 -0.67 -23.42 9.62
C TYR A 130 0.69 -23.93 10.05
N SER A 131 0.80 -25.21 10.40
CA SER A 131 2.09 -25.84 10.68
C SER A 131 3.02 -25.72 9.47
N PHE A 132 2.55 -26.11 8.29
CA PHE A 132 3.31 -25.98 7.04
C PHE A 132 3.69 -24.52 6.75
N TYR A 133 2.75 -23.58 6.91
CA TYR A 133 3.03 -22.16 6.67
C TYR A 133 4.14 -21.64 7.60
N LEU A 134 4.10 -22.00 8.87
CA LEU A 134 5.08 -21.55 9.86
C LEU A 134 6.46 -22.20 9.66
N SER A 135 6.52 -23.48 9.27
CA SER A 135 7.79 -24.22 9.12
C SER A 135 8.45 -24.03 7.74
N GLU A 136 7.65 -23.95 6.67
CA GLU A 136 8.16 -24.00 5.31
C GLU A 136 8.05 -22.67 4.57
N VAL A 137 7.04 -21.84 4.87
CA VAL A 137 6.79 -20.60 4.12
C VAL A 137 7.42 -19.39 4.81
N ILE A 138 7.27 -19.25 6.13
CA ILE A 138 7.79 -18.09 6.86
C ILE A 138 9.33 -18.01 6.81
N PRO A 139 10.12 -19.07 7.06
CA PRO A 139 11.58 -18.96 7.13
C PRO A 139 12.22 -18.39 5.85
N PRO A 140 11.85 -18.83 4.63
CA PRO A 140 12.38 -18.23 3.40
C PRO A 140 11.99 -16.75 3.24
N LEU A 141 10.82 -16.31 3.74
CA LEU A 141 10.41 -14.91 3.69
C LEU A 141 11.25 -14.00 4.60
N LEU A 142 11.86 -14.54 5.65
CA LEU A 142 12.77 -13.80 6.52
C LEU A 142 14.18 -13.67 5.94
N ASN A 143 14.52 -14.49 4.93
CA ASN A 143 15.80 -14.37 4.22
C ASN A 143 15.76 -13.14 3.31
N LEU A 144 16.85 -12.34 3.32
CA LEU A 144 16.97 -11.14 2.47
C LEU A 144 17.66 -11.43 1.11
N GLU A 145 18.02 -12.68 0.85
CA GLU A 145 18.55 -13.09 -0.46
C GLU A 145 17.45 -13.00 -1.54
N GLY A 146 17.84 -12.68 -2.77
CA GLY A 146 16.91 -12.55 -3.89
C GLY A 146 16.02 -11.31 -3.83
N ARG A 147 16.32 -10.33 -2.94
CA ARG A 147 15.57 -9.07 -2.87
C ARG A 147 15.90 -8.09 -3.99
N GLU A 148 17.00 -8.32 -4.72
CA GLU A 148 17.48 -7.51 -5.86
C GLU A 148 16.60 -7.60 -7.10
N ILE A 149 15.68 -8.54 -7.19
CA ILE A 149 14.83 -8.74 -8.37
C ILE A 149 14.09 -7.46 -8.76
N TYR A 150 13.96 -7.25 -10.06
CA TYR A 150 13.33 -6.05 -10.64
C TYR A 150 11.97 -5.71 -10.02
N TYR A 151 11.15 -6.71 -9.77
CA TYR A 151 9.78 -6.50 -9.27
C TYR A 151 9.71 -6.03 -7.82
N ASN A 152 10.78 -6.19 -7.02
CA ASN A 152 10.82 -5.68 -5.65
C ASN A 152 11.20 -4.19 -5.65
N GLN A 153 10.25 -3.34 -5.30
CA GLN A 153 10.35 -1.89 -5.40
C GLN A 153 10.25 -1.18 -4.02
N GLY A 154 10.42 -1.92 -2.93
CA GLY A 154 10.62 -1.35 -1.60
C GLY A 154 12.07 -0.93 -1.34
N ILE A 155 12.35 -0.42 -0.14
CA ILE A 155 13.69 -0.02 0.32
C ILE A 155 14.67 -1.19 0.17
N PHE A 156 14.30 -2.39 0.62
CA PHE A 156 15.18 -3.56 0.52
C PHE A 156 15.51 -3.94 -0.92
N GLY A 157 14.54 -3.84 -1.85
CA GLY A 157 14.78 -4.05 -3.27
C GLY A 157 15.74 -3.04 -3.87
N PHE A 158 15.58 -1.76 -3.52
CA PHE A 158 16.49 -0.70 -3.96
C PHE A 158 17.92 -0.92 -3.44
N ILE A 159 18.07 -1.10 -2.12
CA ILE A 159 19.39 -1.30 -1.49
C ILE A 159 20.07 -2.56 -2.05
N SER A 160 19.32 -3.65 -2.27
CA SER A 160 19.90 -4.90 -2.81
C SER A 160 20.44 -4.76 -4.23
N ARG A 161 19.99 -3.77 -5.00
CA ARG A 161 20.52 -3.49 -6.36
C ARG A 161 21.82 -2.66 -6.34
N ILE A 162 22.10 -1.92 -5.27
CA ILE A 162 23.26 -1.01 -5.20
C ILE A 162 24.34 -1.49 -4.22
N VAL A 163 24.00 -2.31 -3.24
CA VAL A 163 24.92 -2.83 -2.22
C VAL A 163 25.08 -4.32 -2.45
N LEU A 164 26.31 -4.79 -2.68
CA LEU A 164 26.59 -6.19 -2.93
C LEU A 164 26.66 -7.03 -1.65
N ASP A 165 27.23 -6.48 -0.59
CA ASP A 165 27.38 -7.16 0.69
C ASP A 165 26.05 -7.34 1.42
N ILE A 166 25.71 -8.58 1.79
CA ILE A 166 24.41 -8.93 2.43
C ILE A 166 24.29 -8.29 3.83
N GLY A 167 25.39 -8.21 4.58
CA GLY A 167 25.39 -7.57 5.92
C GLY A 167 25.06 -6.09 5.83
N LEU A 168 25.69 -5.38 4.91
CA LEU A 168 25.41 -3.96 4.65
C LEU A 168 24.00 -3.75 4.08
N ARG A 169 23.49 -4.64 3.21
CA ARG A 169 22.08 -4.61 2.76
C ARG A 169 21.11 -4.63 3.93
N ARG A 170 21.35 -5.52 4.90
CA ARG A 170 20.53 -5.62 6.12
C ARG A 170 20.57 -4.31 6.90
N ILE A 171 21.77 -3.80 7.19
CA ILE A 171 21.94 -2.57 7.98
C ILE A 171 21.24 -1.40 7.29
N PHE A 172 21.56 -1.11 6.03
CA PHE A 172 20.98 0.04 5.32
C PHE A 172 19.47 -0.13 5.10
N GLY A 173 19.02 -1.34 4.76
CA GLY A 173 17.60 -1.62 4.61
C GLY A 173 16.83 -1.37 5.90
N PHE A 174 17.30 -1.88 7.05
CA PHE A 174 16.66 -1.65 8.34
C PHE A 174 16.74 -0.19 8.79
N VAL A 175 17.89 0.50 8.63
CA VAL A 175 18.03 1.91 8.99
C VAL A 175 17.03 2.77 8.20
N LEU A 176 16.96 2.63 6.87
CA LEU A 176 16.07 3.43 6.05
C LEU A 176 14.59 3.08 6.31
N SER A 177 14.26 1.81 6.48
CA SER A 177 12.90 1.38 6.83
C SER A 177 12.48 1.93 8.20
N THR A 178 13.39 1.93 9.17
CA THR A 178 13.17 2.52 10.50
C THR A 178 12.94 4.03 10.39
N LEU A 179 13.72 4.75 9.60
CA LEU A 179 13.54 6.19 9.39
C LEU A 179 12.17 6.52 8.79
N VAL A 180 11.74 5.77 7.77
CA VAL A 180 10.40 5.92 7.18
C VAL A 180 9.32 5.59 8.21
N GLY A 181 9.47 4.49 8.95
CA GLY A 181 8.54 4.06 10.00
C GLY A 181 8.43 5.10 11.13
N LEU A 182 9.54 5.57 11.66
CA LEU A 182 9.57 6.62 12.70
C LEU A 182 8.95 7.93 12.20
N THR A 183 9.24 8.35 10.97
CA THR A 183 8.61 9.54 10.36
C THR A 183 7.10 9.37 10.32
N THR A 184 6.62 8.20 9.89
CA THR A 184 5.19 7.88 9.84
C THR A 184 4.54 7.93 11.23
N ILE A 185 5.19 7.34 12.24
CA ILE A 185 4.71 7.34 13.63
C ILE A 185 4.67 8.78 14.17
N ILE A 186 5.77 9.53 14.06
CA ILE A 186 5.87 10.90 14.59
C ILE A 186 4.79 11.81 13.96
N LEU A 187 4.58 11.73 12.65
CA LEU A 187 3.54 12.50 11.97
C LEU A 187 2.15 12.05 12.39
N SER A 188 1.95 10.76 12.66
CA SER A 188 0.67 10.22 13.09
C SER A 188 0.28 10.59 14.53
N LEU A 189 1.24 10.93 15.37
CA LEU A 189 0.98 11.44 16.72
C LEU A 189 0.51 12.89 16.74
N LYS A 190 0.74 13.65 15.66
CA LYS A 190 0.28 15.05 15.58
C LYS A 190 -1.23 15.10 15.39
N LYS A 191 -1.87 16.12 16.02
CA LYS A 191 -3.31 16.40 15.85
C LYS A 191 -3.56 17.00 14.46
N ARG A 192 -3.80 16.16 13.47
CA ARG A 192 -4.12 16.50 12.08
C ARG A 192 -5.25 15.61 11.57
N ASN A 193 -5.87 16.02 10.48
CA ASN A 193 -6.84 15.18 9.80
C ASN A 193 -6.25 13.80 9.50
N THR A 194 -6.93 12.75 9.94
CA THR A 194 -6.47 11.35 9.88
C THR A 194 -6.29 10.84 8.45
N ILE A 195 -6.94 11.47 7.47
CA ILE A 195 -6.80 11.13 6.04
C ILE A 195 -5.35 11.22 5.55
N TYR A 196 -4.61 12.30 5.93
CA TYR A 196 -3.19 12.45 5.57
C TYR A 196 -2.35 11.31 6.13
N GLN A 197 -2.64 10.93 7.37
CA GLN A 197 -1.92 9.87 8.07
C GLN A 197 -2.26 8.51 7.49
N PHE A 198 -3.52 8.26 7.17
CA PHE A 198 -3.95 7.03 6.52
C PHE A 198 -3.31 6.86 5.13
N SER A 199 -3.25 7.94 4.35
CA SER A 199 -2.51 7.99 3.08
C SER A 199 -1.01 7.69 3.27
N LEU A 200 -0.39 8.29 4.31
CA LEU A 200 1.01 8.07 4.63
C LEU A 200 1.29 6.61 4.99
N PHE A 201 0.37 5.94 5.71
CA PHE A 201 0.50 4.52 6.05
C PHE A 201 0.55 3.62 4.81
N PHE A 202 -0.27 3.87 3.78
CA PHE A 202 -0.19 3.13 2.51
C PHE A 202 1.17 3.26 1.85
N ILE A 203 1.70 4.49 1.79
CA ILE A 203 2.98 4.77 1.13
C ILE A 203 4.11 4.12 1.92
N SER A 204 4.12 4.30 3.24
CA SER A 204 5.15 3.76 4.13
C SER A 204 5.17 2.24 4.15
N LEU A 205 3.99 1.60 4.14
CA LEU A 205 3.85 0.15 4.06
C LEU A 205 4.67 -0.41 2.89
N LEU A 206 4.50 0.16 1.70
CA LEU A 206 5.19 -0.29 0.48
C LEU A 206 6.68 0.04 0.48
N LEU A 207 7.09 1.09 1.16
CA LEU A 207 8.51 1.42 1.29
C LEU A 207 9.24 0.48 2.25
N ILE A 208 8.63 0.16 3.42
CA ILE A 208 9.30 -0.58 4.49
C ILE A 208 9.22 -2.10 4.34
N ASP A 209 8.24 -2.61 3.60
CA ASP A 209 8.12 -4.05 3.38
C ASP A 209 9.31 -4.61 2.60
N SER A 210 9.86 -5.73 3.07
CA SER A 210 11.03 -6.36 2.48
C SER A 210 10.77 -6.94 1.08
N LEU A 211 9.50 -7.19 0.74
CA LEU A 211 9.04 -7.79 -0.53
C LEU A 211 7.92 -6.97 -1.19
N SER A 212 8.14 -5.68 -1.36
CA SER A 212 7.19 -4.82 -2.08
C SER A 212 7.25 -5.04 -3.60
N TRP A 213 6.54 -6.06 -4.05
CA TRP A 213 6.43 -6.36 -5.47
C TRP A 213 5.55 -5.33 -6.20
N GLN A 214 5.88 -5.06 -7.46
CA GLN A 214 5.17 -4.03 -8.25
C GLN A 214 3.65 -4.18 -8.26
N HIS A 215 3.10 -5.39 -8.17
CA HIS A 215 1.65 -5.59 -8.10
C HIS A 215 1.02 -5.11 -6.76
N HIS A 216 1.80 -4.89 -5.70
CA HIS A 216 1.30 -4.29 -4.46
C HIS A 216 1.04 -2.79 -4.61
N PHE A 217 1.69 -2.11 -5.57
CA PHE A 217 1.59 -0.66 -5.75
C PHE A 217 0.21 -0.20 -6.27
N VAL A 218 -0.71 -1.11 -6.59
CA VAL A 218 -2.13 -0.79 -6.78
C VAL A 218 -2.77 -0.17 -5.54
N TRP A 219 -2.24 -0.42 -4.35
CA TRP A 219 -2.74 0.17 -3.12
C TRP A 219 -2.46 1.67 -3.03
N LEU A 220 -1.55 2.22 -3.86
CA LEU A 220 -1.33 3.65 -3.98
C LEU A 220 -2.47 4.40 -4.69
N ILE A 221 -3.50 3.70 -5.18
CA ILE A 221 -4.71 4.33 -5.74
C ILE A 221 -5.28 5.36 -4.76
N PHE A 222 -5.43 5.00 -3.47
CA PHE A 222 -5.94 5.92 -2.46
C PHE A 222 -5.04 7.15 -2.27
N PRO A 223 -3.72 7.05 -2.00
CA PRO A 223 -2.82 8.20 -1.92
C PRO A 223 -2.84 9.09 -3.17
N PHE A 224 -2.82 8.51 -4.36
CA PHE A 224 -2.84 9.28 -5.61
C PHE A 224 -4.14 10.06 -5.79
N VAL A 225 -5.30 9.45 -5.55
CA VAL A 225 -6.61 10.15 -5.63
C VAL A 225 -6.67 11.24 -4.58
N PHE A 226 -6.31 10.96 -3.34
CA PHE A 226 -6.31 11.93 -2.24
C PHE A 226 -5.44 13.16 -2.55
N LEU A 227 -4.16 12.95 -2.90
CA LEU A 227 -3.23 14.04 -3.18
C LEU A 227 -3.62 14.83 -4.43
N SER A 228 -4.10 14.15 -5.49
CA SER A 228 -4.53 14.83 -6.71
C SER A 228 -5.73 15.76 -6.45
N GLN A 229 -6.74 15.30 -5.73
CA GLN A 229 -7.89 16.13 -5.36
C GLN A 229 -7.48 17.30 -4.47
N THR A 230 -6.60 17.06 -3.50
CA THR A 230 -6.13 18.12 -2.61
C THR A 230 -5.35 19.19 -3.37
N PHE A 231 -4.43 18.80 -4.27
CA PHE A 231 -3.66 19.76 -5.06
C PHE A 231 -4.50 20.48 -6.11
N LEU A 232 -5.50 19.83 -6.70
CA LEU A 232 -6.46 20.45 -7.60
C LEU A 232 -7.29 21.52 -6.87
N ASN A 233 -7.84 21.18 -5.71
CA ASN A 233 -8.65 22.10 -4.89
C ASN A 233 -7.84 23.30 -4.41
N ARG A 234 -6.56 23.09 -4.07
CA ARG A 234 -5.64 24.16 -3.65
C ARG A 234 -4.96 24.89 -4.81
N ARG A 235 -5.24 24.50 -6.07
CA ARG A 235 -4.63 25.05 -7.29
C ARG A 235 -3.08 24.98 -7.31
N GLU A 236 -2.51 23.96 -6.70
CA GLU A 236 -1.07 23.77 -6.55
C GLU A 236 -0.46 23.07 -7.78
N ARG A 237 -0.37 23.79 -8.90
CA ARG A 237 0.05 23.24 -10.21
C ARG A 237 1.40 22.55 -10.17
N ALA A 238 2.40 23.13 -9.51
CA ALA A 238 3.74 22.52 -9.41
C ALA A 238 3.72 21.16 -8.67
N LEU A 239 2.91 21.04 -7.61
CA LEU A 239 2.78 19.76 -6.89
C LEU A 239 1.97 18.74 -7.71
N LEU A 240 1.00 19.17 -8.52
CA LEU A 240 0.31 18.29 -9.47
C LEU A 240 1.28 17.73 -10.52
N VAL A 241 2.18 18.55 -11.06
CA VAL A 241 3.20 18.08 -12.01
C VAL A 241 4.10 17.04 -11.37
N LEU A 242 4.59 17.28 -10.12
CA LEU A 242 5.38 16.31 -9.39
C LEU A 242 4.61 15.03 -9.06
N LEU A 243 3.32 15.15 -8.72
CA LEU A 243 2.44 13.99 -8.49
C LEU A 243 2.24 13.17 -9.77
N THR A 244 2.04 13.84 -10.91
CA THR A 244 1.94 13.18 -12.22
C THR A 244 3.24 12.46 -12.56
N PHE A 245 4.39 13.07 -12.30
CA PHE A 245 5.69 12.43 -12.52
C PHE A 245 5.86 11.20 -11.59
N SER A 246 5.51 11.32 -10.32
CA SER A 246 5.47 10.18 -9.39
C SER A 246 4.58 9.04 -9.92
N TYR A 247 3.36 9.38 -10.40
CA TYR A 247 2.44 8.40 -10.97
C TYR A 247 3.02 7.71 -12.22
N LEU A 248 3.66 8.45 -13.14
CA LEU A 248 4.29 7.88 -14.31
C LEU A 248 5.41 6.90 -13.93
N LEU A 249 6.26 7.25 -12.96
CA LEU A 249 7.30 6.37 -12.45
C LEU A 249 6.72 5.09 -11.83
N VAL A 250 5.65 5.19 -11.04
CA VAL A 250 5.00 4.02 -10.41
C VAL A 250 4.27 3.16 -11.44
N SER A 251 3.68 3.77 -12.46
CA SER A 251 2.76 3.10 -13.39
C SER A 251 3.44 2.48 -14.61
N TRP A 252 4.69 2.81 -14.88
CA TRP A 252 5.42 2.32 -16.06
C TRP A 252 6.13 1.00 -15.79
N ASN A 253 6.53 0.29 -16.86
CA ASN A 253 7.38 -0.90 -16.78
C ASN A 253 8.60 -0.72 -17.69
N PHE A 254 9.77 -0.56 -17.10
CA PHE A 254 11.03 -0.36 -17.80
C PHE A 254 11.84 -1.65 -18.02
N LYS A 255 11.35 -2.81 -17.63
CA LYS A 255 12.07 -4.09 -17.78
C LYS A 255 12.51 -4.40 -19.22
N VAL A 256 11.82 -3.81 -20.19
CA VAL A 256 12.09 -4.01 -21.63
C VAL A 256 13.32 -3.21 -22.12
N ILE A 257 13.83 -2.25 -21.32
CA ILE A 257 15.00 -1.45 -21.71
C ILE A 257 16.26 -2.30 -21.51
N PRO A 258 17.13 -2.45 -22.55
CA PRO A 258 18.37 -3.20 -22.42
C PRO A 258 19.27 -2.63 -21.33
N ASP A 259 19.98 -3.51 -20.62
CA ASP A 259 20.90 -3.18 -19.54
C ASP A 259 22.00 -2.20 -19.97
N VAL A 260 21.85 -0.93 -19.58
CA VAL A 260 22.94 0.06 -19.64
C VAL A 260 23.48 0.22 -18.21
N ARG A 261 24.69 -0.25 -17.96
CA ARG A 261 25.27 -0.53 -16.64
C ARG A 261 25.11 0.54 -15.54
N PHE A 262 25.13 1.81 -15.84
CA PHE A 262 25.01 2.86 -14.82
C PHE A 262 23.61 3.47 -14.71
N ALA A 263 22.92 3.61 -15.83
CA ALA A 263 21.53 4.10 -15.85
C ALA A 263 20.54 3.01 -15.41
N SER A 264 20.94 1.72 -15.46
CA SER A 264 20.01 0.61 -15.25
C SER A 264 19.46 0.53 -13.84
N PHE A 265 20.26 0.81 -12.78
CA PHE A 265 19.74 0.66 -11.42
C PHE A 265 18.69 1.74 -11.06
N MET A 266 18.85 2.96 -11.54
CA MET A 266 17.85 4.03 -11.38
C MET A 266 16.56 3.69 -12.14
N VAL A 267 16.71 3.24 -13.38
CA VAL A 267 15.59 2.78 -14.20
C VAL A 267 14.91 1.57 -13.58
N LEU A 268 15.68 0.60 -13.09
CA LEU A 268 15.15 -0.59 -12.41
C LEU A 268 14.47 -0.27 -11.06
N SER A 269 14.72 0.90 -10.48
CA SER A 269 14.15 1.36 -9.21
C SER A 269 13.11 2.48 -9.37
N HIS A 270 12.57 2.66 -10.57
CA HIS A 270 11.68 3.79 -10.89
C HIS A 270 10.42 3.83 -10.00
N VAL A 271 9.84 2.68 -9.67
CA VAL A 271 8.65 2.63 -8.79
C VAL A 271 9.01 3.06 -7.37
N PHE A 272 10.18 2.62 -6.86
CA PHE A 272 10.70 3.09 -5.58
C PHE A 272 10.90 4.60 -5.57
N ILE A 273 11.54 5.17 -6.62
CA ILE A 273 11.77 6.62 -6.75
C ILE A 273 10.43 7.37 -6.79
N GLY A 274 9.47 6.88 -7.59
CA GLY A 274 8.13 7.45 -7.66
C GLY A 274 7.41 7.41 -6.30
N THR A 275 7.58 6.33 -5.54
CA THR A 275 6.96 6.18 -4.21
C THR A 275 7.63 7.07 -3.16
N ILE A 276 8.94 7.25 -3.20
CA ILE A 276 9.64 8.24 -2.35
C ILE A 276 9.15 9.66 -2.66
N LEU A 277 8.98 10.01 -3.93
CA LEU A 277 8.42 11.31 -4.31
C LEU A 277 7.00 11.48 -3.75
N LEU A 278 6.17 10.45 -3.85
CA LEU A 278 4.81 10.44 -3.29
C LEU A 278 4.83 10.61 -1.75
N PHE A 279 5.77 9.96 -1.07
CA PHE A 279 5.99 10.10 0.38
C PHE A 279 6.34 11.54 0.76
N ILE A 280 7.27 12.16 0.03
CA ILE A 280 7.68 13.55 0.25
C ILE A 280 6.50 14.50 -0.01
N LEU A 281 5.71 14.29 -1.07
CA LEU A 281 4.53 15.09 -1.37
C LEU A 281 3.47 15.00 -0.27
N ASN A 282 3.24 13.82 0.29
CA ASN A 282 2.32 13.62 1.40
C ASN A 282 2.81 14.36 2.65
N ILE A 283 4.10 14.26 3.00
CA ILE A 283 4.71 14.98 4.11
C ILE A 283 4.62 16.49 3.92
N LYS A 284 4.94 16.99 2.72
CA LYS A 284 4.87 18.42 2.41
C LYS A 284 3.45 18.96 2.61
N LEU A 285 2.46 18.21 2.17
CA LEU A 285 1.05 18.58 2.35
C LEU A 285 0.66 18.56 3.83
N PHE A 286 1.18 17.62 4.60
CA PHE A 286 0.94 17.52 6.04
C PHE A 286 1.39 18.77 6.82
N PHE A 287 2.49 19.43 6.42
CA PHE A 287 2.99 20.65 7.09
C PHE A 287 2.33 21.94 6.60
N LYS A 288 1.58 21.89 5.51
CA LYS A 288 0.79 23.06 5.08
C LYS A 288 -0.40 23.28 6.00
N LYS A 289 -0.65 24.53 6.39
CA LYS A 289 -1.84 24.89 7.17
C LYS A 289 -3.10 24.55 6.34
N ASP A 290 -4.09 23.95 6.99
CA ASP A 290 -5.43 23.85 6.40
C ASP A 290 -5.98 25.27 6.29
N ILE A 291 -6.27 25.71 5.06
CA ILE A 291 -6.96 26.96 4.75
C ILE A 291 -8.45 26.67 4.81
#